data_b73fe342f0b988a64df781266e4e84e9
#
_entry.id   b73fe342f0b988a64df781266e4e84e9
#
_cell.length_a   1.000
_cell.length_b   1.000
_cell.length_c   1.000
_cell.angle_alpha   90.00
_cell.angle_beta   90.00
_cell.angle_gamma   90.00
#
_symmetry.space_group_name_H-M   'P 1'
#
loop_
_entity.id
_entity.type
_entity.pdbx_description
1 polymer ?
#
loop_
_entity_poly.entity_id
_entity_poly.type
_entity_poly.pdbx_seq_one_letter_code
_entity_poly.pdbx_strand_id
1 'polypeptide(L)'
;PIPYEEQLAIKEKQVRSLLDAVCPEYEFEGILGSPLVQGYRNKMEFSFGDEVKDGPMSLGMHKRGSFYDVVTTGECHIVHPDFCKILVCTKEYFEEKKVGFYKKMQHTGYLRHLLVRRAIKTGEILVDLITTTQTDTFEGTEEALLRGWMERLQALPMEGSFAGILHTKNDTLADAVKDEGTDILFGREHFYEELLGLRFQISPFSFFQTNSLGAEVLYEKTREYVGETKGKVVFDLYSGTGTIAQILAPVAEKVVGVEIVGEAVEAARENAARNGLGNCEFLAGDVLKVVDELEEKPDLIVL
;
A
#
# COMPACT_ATOMS: atom_id res chain seq x y z
N PRO A 1 14.34 1.24 -21.85
CA PRO A 1 13.12 1.76 -21.20
C PRO A 1 12.41 2.70 -22.19
N ILE A 2 11.08 2.63 -22.24
CA ILE A 2 10.25 3.50 -23.08
C ILE A 2 10.16 4.86 -22.38
N PRO A 3 10.39 6.01 -23.05
CA PRO A 3 10.16 7.34 -22.51
C PRO A 3 8.74 7.50 -21.94
N TYR A 4 8.57 8.34 -20.91
CA TYR A 4 7.30 8.41 -20.21
C TYR A 4 6.16 8.93 -21.09
N GLU A 5 6.42 9.91 -21.93
CA GLU A 5 5.46 10.43 -22.90
C GLU A 5 4.99 9.35 -23.90
N GLU A 6 5.87 8.47 -24.32
CA GLU A 6 5.52 7.32 -25.17
C GLU A 6 4.67 6.30 -24.41
N GLN A 7 4.94 6.09 -23.10
CA GLN A 7 4.09 5.23 -22.26
C GLN A 7 2.66 5.79 -22.16
N LEU A 8 2.52 7.11 -21.99
CA LEU A 8 1.21 7.77 -21.97
C LEU A 8 0.50 7.64 -23.32
N ALA A 9 1.19 7.85 -24.44
CA ALA A 9 0.62 7.69 -25.78
C ALA A 9 0.17 6.25 -26.07
N ILE A 10 0.93 5.24 -25.61
CA ILE A 10 0.55 3.83 -25.73
C ILE A 10 -0.74 3.55 -24.92
N LYS A 11 -0.83 4.06 -23.70
CA LYS A 11 -2.01 3.90 -22.83
C LYS A 11 -3.22 4.61 -23.41
N GLU A 12 -3.07 5.83 -23.95
CA GLU A 12 -4.13 6.56 -24.63
C GLU A 12 -4.69 5.75 -25.79
N LYS A 13 -3.81 5.24 -26.67
CA LYS A 13 -4.23 4.40 -27.79
C LYS A 13 -4.99 3.15 -27.35
N GLN A 14 -4.53 2.50 -26.26
CA GLN A 14 -5.21 1.31 -25.71
C GLN A 14 -6.62 1.66 -25.20
N VAL A 15 -6.76 2.73 -24.41
CA VAL A 15 -8.05 3.16 -23.87
C VAL A 15 -9.01 3.56 -25.00
N ARG A 16 -8.54 4.36 -25.98
CA ARG A 16 -9.36 4.72 -27.15
C ARG A 16 -9.83 3.48 -27.90
N SER A 17 -8.97 2.51 -28.18
CA SER A 17 -9.35 1.28 -28.86
C SER A 17 -10.45 0.48 -28.14
N LEU A 18 -10.44 0.49 -26.80
CA LEU A 18 -11.45 -0.17 -25.99
C LEU A 18 -12.79 0.60 -26.02
N LEU A 19 -12.73 1.93 -25.91
CA LEU A 19 -13.91 2.79 -25.95
C LEU A 19 -14.57 2.78 -27.32
N ASP A 20 -13.81 2.89 -28.41
CA ASP A 20 -14.29 2.86 -29.80
C ASP A 20 -15.06 1.58 -30.13
N ALA A 21 -14.72 0.46 -29.44
CA ALA A 21 -15.39 -0.82 -29.64
C ALA A 21 -16.81 -0.88 -29.01
N VAL A 22 -17.08 -0.06 -28.00
CA VAL A 22 -18.34 -0.11 -27.23
C VAL A 22 -19.17 1.17 -27.34
N CYS A 23 -18.53 2.32 -27.56
CA CYS A 23 -19.18 3.62 -27.67
C CYS A 23 -18.37 4.52 -28.62
N PRO A 24 -18.72 4.61 -29.91
CA PRO A 24 -17.94 5.38 -30.87
C PRO A 24 -18.09 6.90 -30.74
N GLU A 25 -19.10 7.36 -30.00
CA GLU A 25 -19.39 8.79 -29.78
C GLU A 25 -19.07 9.16 -28.32
N TYR A 26 -17.86 9.65 -28.06
CA TYR A 26 -17.42 10.17 -26.75
C TYR A 26 -16.40 11.29 -26.92
N GLU A 27 -16.35 12.17 -25.95
CA GLU A 27 -15.29 13.17 -25.83
C GLU A 27 -14.12 12.59 -25.00
N PHE A 28 -12.94 12.53 -25.61
CA PHE A 28 -11.75 12.08 -24.91
C PHE A 28 -10.92 13.29 -24.45
N GLU A 29 -10.92 13.53 -23.14
CA GLU A 29 -10.25 14.70 -22.55
C GLU A 29 -8.71 14.55 -22.46
N GLY A 30 -8.15 13.43 -22.87
CA GLY A 30 -6.72 13.13 -22.80
C GLY A 30 -6.35 12.16 -21.69
N ILE A 31 -5.05 12.08 -21.41
CA ILE A 31 -4.49 11.24 -20.35
C ILE A 31 -3.66 12.10 -19.38
N LEU A 32 -3.91 11.96 -18.10
CA LEU A 32 -3.14 12.64 -17.05
C LEU A 32 -1.98 11.77 -16.60
N GLY A 33 -0.77 12.32 -16.60
CA GLY A 33 0.42 11.64 -16.15
C GLY A 33 0.61 11.71 -14.64
N SER A 34 1.44 10.80 -14.11
CA SER A 34 1.92 10.89 -12.75
C SER A 34 2.87 12.08 -12.57
N PRO A 35 2.76 12.86 -11.49
CA PRO A 35 3.69 13.96 -11.20
C PRO A 35 5.15 13.50 -11.03
N LEU A 36 5.35 12.26 -10.55
CA LEU A 36 6.66 11.63 -10.46
C LEU A 36 6.71 10.39 -11.36
N VAL A 37 7.78 10.29 -12.14
CA VAL A 37 8.06 9.16 -13.03
C VAL A 37 8.90 8.09 -12.32
N GLN A 38 9.69 8.49 -11.33
CA GLN A 38 10.53 7.64 -10.49
C GLN A 38 10.28 7.95 -9.02
N GLY A 39 10.57 7.01 -8.13
CA GLY A 39 10.38 7.19 -6.70
C GLY A 39 8.94 7.39 -6.24
N TYR A 40 7.97 7.12 -7.11
CA TYR A 40 6.55 7.40 -6.86
C TYR A 40 5.85 6.36 -5.98
N ARG A 41 6.40 5.13 -5.92
CA ARG A 41 5.74 4.02 -5.25
C ARG A 41 6.01 4.05 -3.74
N ASN A 42 4.94 4.08 -2.96
CA ASN A 42 4.96 4.26 -1.51
C ASN A 42 4.82 2.96 -0.69
N LYS A 43 4.63 1.81 -1.35
CA LYS A 43 4.52 0.48 -0.72
C LYS A 43 5.23 -0.57 -1.54
N MET A 44 6.10 -1.36 -0.91
CA MET A 44 6.67 -2.58 -1.49
C MET A 44 6.62 -3.71 -0.47
N GLU A 45 6.32 -4.89 -0.98
CA GLU A 45 6.41 -6.15 -0.27
C GLU A 45 7.45 -6.98 -0.99
N PHE A 46 8.64 -7.03 -0.40
CA PHE A 46 9.75 -7.80 -0.93
C PHE A 46 9.70 -9.22 -0.37
N SER A 47 10.00 -10.20 -1.21
CA SER A 47 10.09 -11.61 -0.80
C SER A 47 11.53 -12.00 -0.52
N PHE A 48 11.74 -12.79 0.53
CA PHE A 48 12.96 -13.55 0.71
C PHE A 48 12.90 -14.84 -0.14
N GLY A 49 14.01 -15.19 -0.75
CA GLY A 49 14.10 -16.38 -1.60
C GLY A 49 15.50 -16.58 -2.16
N ASP A 50 15.58 -17.27 -3.28
CA ASP A 50 16.79 -17.42 -4.09
C ASP A 50 16.49 -17.11 -5.57
N GLU A 51 17.48 -16.66 -6.32
CA GLU A 51 17.35 -16.42 -7.77
C GLU A 51 17.44 -17.71 -8.57
N VAL A 52 18.17 -18.67 -8.05
CA VAL A 52 18.32 -20.02 -8.58
C VAL A 52 18.21 -21.00 -7.42
N LYS A 53 17.60 -22.13 -7.63
CA LYS A 53 17.37 -23.15 -6.59
C LYS A 53 18.65 -23.44 -5.78
N ASP A 54 18.52 -23.35 -4.46
CA ASP A 54 19.59 -23.53 -3.47
C ASP A 54 20.78 -22.55 -3.64
N GLY A 55 20.53 -21.41 -4.28
CA GLY A 55 21.46 -20.30 -4.42
C GLY A 55 21.59 -19.43 -3.16
N PRO A 56 22.38 -18.35 -3.24
CA PRO A 56 22.47 -17.38 -2.14
C PRO A 56 21.12 -16.70 -1.92
N MET A 57 20.90 -16.22 -0.67
CA MET A 57 19.70 -15.51 -0.32
C MET A 57 19.52 -14.23 -1.16
N SER A 58 18.34 -14.08 -1.71
CA SER A 58 17.86 -12.87 -2.38
C SER A 58 16.75 -12.24 -1.58
N LEU A 59 16.66 -10.91 -1.64
CA LEU A 59 15.53 -10.14 -1.11
C LEU A 59 15.07 -9.16 -2.18
N GLY A 60 13.82 -9.29 -2.64
CA GLY A 60 13.33 -8.46 -3.73
C GLY A 60 12.02 -8.94 -4.31
N MET A 61 11.95 -8.99 -5.64
CA MET A 61 10.72 -9.30 -6.37
C MET A 61 10.82 -10.66 -7.08
N HIS A 62 9.68 -11.32 -7.24
CA HIS A 62 9.60 -12.52 -8.04
C HIS A 62 9.99 -12.25 -9.49
N LYS A 63 10.79 -13.16 -10.05
CA LYS A 63 11.17 -13.12 -11.45
C LYS A 63 9.93 -13.30 -12.33
N ARG A 64 9.84 -12.55 -13.41
CA ARG A 64 8.71 -12.64 -14.33
C ARG A 64 8.57 -14.07 -14.87
N GLY A 65 7.39 -14.67 -14.66
CA GLY A 65 7.11 -16.03 -15.10
C GLY A 65 7.57 -17.13 -14.14
N SER A 66 8.13 -16.78 -12.98
CA SER A 66 8.46 -17.73 -11.92
C SER A 66 7.73 -17.40 -10.62
N PHE A 67 7.25 -18.42 -9.92
CA PHE A 67 6.66 -18.29 -8.58
C PHE A 67 7.68 -18.48 -7.45
N TYR A 68 8.86 -18.98 -7.76
CA TYR A 68 9.86 -19.35 -6.78
C TYR A 68 11.07 -18.43 -6.79
N ASP A 69 11.54 -18.05 -8.00
CA ASP A 69 12.77 -17.29 -8.15
C ASP A 69 12.56 -15.84 -7.72
N VAL A 70 13.42 -15.38 -6.81
CA VAL A 70 13.43 -14.00 -6.29
C VAL A 70 14.69 -13.29 -6.73
N VAL A 71 14.55 -12.15 -7.39
CA VAL A 71 15.66 -11.29 -7.80
C VAL A 71 15.83 -10.15 -6.82
N THR A 72 17.04 -9.92 -6.35
CA THR A 72 17.33 -8.78 -5.47
C THR A 72 17.13 -7.46 -6.21
N THR A 73 16.32 -6.56 -5.65
CA THR A 73 15.91 -5.30 -6.27
C THR A 73 16.44 -4.07 -5.53
N GLY A 74 17.72 -4.12 -5.12
CA GLY A 74 18.38 -3.04 -4.39
C GLY A 74 18.59 -1.72 -5.15
N GLU A 75 18.27 -1.67 -6.46
CA GLU A 75 18.39 -0.49 -7.32
C GLU A 75 17.07 -0.16 -8.03
N CYS A 76 15.95 -0.41 -7.37
CA CYS A 76 14.63 -0.18 -7.96
C CYS A 76 14.32 1.31 -8.07
N HIS A 77 14.10 1.82 -9.29
CA HIS A 77 13.85 3.24 -9.55
C HIS A 77 12.40 3.70 -9.31
N ILE A 78 11.44 2.77 -9.18
CA ILE A 78 10.04 3.17 -8.94
C ILE A 78 9.76 3.53 -7.48
N VAL A 79 10.67 3.16 -6.56
CA VAL A 79 10.60 3.47 -5.13
C VAL A 79 11.61 4.55 -4.75
N HIS A 80 11.39 5.21 -3.62
CA HIS A 80 12.35 6.13 -3.03
C HIS A 80 13.64 5.38 -2.62
N PRO A 81 14.85 6.00 -2.70
CA PRO A 81 16.11 5.36 -2.31
C PRO A 81 16.13 4.76 -0.90
N ASP A 82 15.33 5.28 0.03
CA ASP A 82 15.20 4.73 1.37
C ASP A 82 14.76 3.26 1.37
N PHE A 83 13.87 2.86 0.44
CA PHE A 83 13.46 1.45 0.28
C PHE A 83 14.65 0.54 -0.06
N CYS A 84 15.49 1.00 -0.98
CA CYS A 84 16.66 0.25 -1.40
C CYS A 84 17.68 0.11 -0.25
N LYS A 85 17.90 1.17 0.54
CA LYS A 85 18.76 1.11 1.73
C LYS A 85 18.24 0.13 2.77
N ILE A 86 16.94 0.14 3.06
CA ILE A 86 16.29 -0.79 3.99
C ILE A 86 16.44 -2.22 3.49
N LEU A 87 16.15 -2.48 2.21
CA LEU A 87 16.24 -3.80 1.60
C LEU A 87 17.67 -4.35 1.69
N VAL A 88 18.67 -3.58 1.24
CA VAL A 88 20.07 -4.02 1.24
C VAL A 88 20.56 -4.28 2.67
N CYS A 89 20.30 -3.36 3.60
CA CYS A 89 20.66 -3.51 5.00
C CYS A 89 20.02 -4.77 5.62
N THR A 90 18.75 -5.01 5.37
CA THR A 90 18.02 -6.18 5.88
C THR A 90 18.60 -7.48 5.32
N LYS A 91 18.83 -7.53 3.99
CA LYS A 91 19.44 -8.71 3.35
C LYS A 91 20.81 -9.03 3.94
N GLU A 92 21.72 -8.03 3.99
CA GLU A 92 23.07 -8.21 4.51
C GLU A 92 23.07 -8.66 5.97
N TYR A 93 22.20 -8.07 6.80
CA TYR A 93 22.08 -8.43 8.21
C TYR A 93 21.75 -9.92 8.39
N PHE A 94 20.70 -10.41 7.71
CA PHE A 94 20.28 -11.80 7.86
C PHE A 94 21.22 -12.80 7.17
N GLU A 95 21.92 -12.40 6.11
CA GLU A 95 23.03 -13.20 5.55
C GLU A 95 24.19 -13.35 6.53
N GLU A 96 24.62 -12.26 7.17
CA GLU A 96 25.66 -12.29 8.21
C GLU A 96 25.28 -13.18 9.40
N LYS A 97 24.00 -13.17 9.78
CA LYS A 97 23.43 -14.02 10.84
C LYS A 97 23.12 -15.44 10.39
N LYS A 98 23.29 -15.77 9.11
CA LYS A 98 22.99 -17.07 8.49
C LYS A 98 21.57 -17.54 8.75
N VAL A 99 20.61 -16.62 8.77
CA VAL A 99 19.17 -16.91 8.95
C VAL A 99 18.59 -17.37 7.62
N GLY A 100 17.94 -18.53 7.61
CA GLY A 100 17.32 -19.11 6.42
C GLY A 100 15.98 -18.46 6.07
N PHE A 101 15.69 -18.35 4.77
CA PHE A 101 14.36 -17.96 4.30
C PHE A 101 13.42 -19.17 4.20
N TYR A 102 12.11 -18.90 4.23
CA TYR A 102 11.06 -19.92 4.14
C TYR A 102 11.01 -20.55 2.75
N LYS A 103 11.28 -21.85 2.69
CA LYS A 103 11.23 -22.65 1.47
C LYS A 103 9.82 -23.21 1.27
N LYS A 104 9.07 -22.63 0.35
CA LYS A 104 7.64 -22.93 0.09
C LYS A 104 7.33 -24.40 -0.14
N MET A 105 8.25 -25.17 -0.76
CA MET A 105 8.05 -26.59 -1.04
C MET A 105 8.34 -27.51 0.17
N GLN A 106 9.23 -27.09 1.06
CA GLN A 106 9.59 -27.83 2.27
C GLN A 106 8.82 -27.37 3.49
N HIS A 107 8.17 -26.20 3.43
CA HIS A 107 7.50 -25.55 4.54
C HIS A 107 8.42 -25.30 5.74
N THR A 108 9.70 -24.98 5.47
CA THR A 108 10.73 -24.75 6.48
C THR A 108 11.49 -23.47 6.22
N GLY A 109 11.91 -22.78 7.28
CA GLY A 109 12.67 -21.53 7.25
C GLY A 109 11.96 -20.40 7.95
N TYR A 110 12.68 -19.33 8.25
CA TYR A 110 12.21 -18.24 9.10
C TYR A 110 11.73 -17.03 8.31
N LEU A 111 12.57 -16.46 7.43
CA LEU A 111 12.29 -15.21 6.72
C LEU A 111 11.31 -15.40 5.57
N ARG A 112 10.26 -14.57 5.51
CA ARG A 112 9.25 -14.63 4.43
C ARG A 112 9.22 -13.38 3.58
N HIS A 113 8.86 -12.23 4.17
CA HIS A 113 8.70 -10.97 3.44
C HIS A 113 9.25 -9.79 4.24
N LEU A 114 9.55 -8.72 3.52
CA LEU A 114 9.87 -7.41 4.06
C LEU A 114 8.89 -6.41 3.45
N LEU A 115 7.95 -5.92 4.25
CA LEU A 115 7.04 -4.85 3.84
C LEU A 115 7.66 -3.50 4.21
N VAL A 116 7.73 -2.62 3.24
CA VAL A 116 8.17 -1.24 3.45
C VAL A 116 7.11 -0.29 2.93
N ARG A 117 6.73 0.69 3.72
CA ARG A 117 5.87 1.81 3.36
C ARG A 117 6.58 3.12 3.66
N ARG A 118 6.41 4.10 2.80
CA ARG A 118 6.95 5.44 3.00
C ARG A 118 5.96 6.49 2.52
N ALA A 119 5.57 7.37 3.40
CA ALA A 119 4.79 8.54 3.04
C ALA A 119 5.61 9.48 2.14
N ILE A 120 4.98 10.01 1.12
CA ILE A 120 5.63 10.93 0.19
C ILE A 120 5.75 12.32 0.80
N LYS A 121 4.68 12.82 1.46
CA LYS A 121 4.68 14.18 2.02
C LYS A 121 5.24 14.26 3.42
N THR A 122 4.91 13.32 4.29
CA THR A 122 5.43 13.36 5.67
C THR A 122 6.83 12.77 5.81
N GLY A 123 7.26 11.93 4.85
CA GLY A 123 8.53 11.20 4.91
C GLY A 123 8.56 10.10 5.98
N GLU A 124 7.44 9.78 6.61
CA GLU A 124 7.33 8.71 7.59
C GLU A 124 7.51 7.34 6.94
N ILE A 125 8.28 6.44 7.58
CA ILE A 125 8.59 5.11 7.09
C ILE A 125 8.09 4.08 8.08
N LEU A 126 7.37 3.08 7.57
CA LEU A 126 6.95 1.89 8.30
C LEU A 126 7.60 0.67 7.66
N VAL A 127 8.30 -0.13 8.47
CA VAL A 127 8.95 -1.37 8.04
C VAL A 127 8.37 -2.51 8.85
N ASP A 128 8.01 -3.60 8.18
CA ASP A 128 7.51 -4.80 8.82
C ASP A 128 8.25 -6.02 8.26
N LEU A 129 8.89 -6.77 9.14
CA LEU A 129 9.51 -8.04 8.83
C LEU A 129 8.51 -9.17 9.08
N ILE A 130 8.17 -9.90 8.03
CA ILE A 130 7.25 -11.02 8.11
C ILE A 130 8.05 -12.33 8.15
N THR A 131 7.81 -13.15 9.19
CA THR A 131 8.52 -14.42 9.40
C THR A 131 7.55 -15.54 9.73
N THR A 132 8.06 -16.76 9.72
CA THR A 132 7.38 -17.89 10.40
C THR A 132 7.73 -17.89 11.89
N THR A 133 7.10 -18.79 12.65
CA THR A 133 7.44 -19.06 14.07
C THR A 133 8.58 -20.07 14.23
N GLN A 134 9.25 -20.50 13.14
CA GLN A 134 10.32 -21.53 13.15
C GLN A 134 11.67 -20.94 13.57
N THR A 135 11.84 -20.68 14.86
CA THR A 135 13.05 -20.06 15.42
C THR A 135 14.22 -21.02 15.66
N ASP A 136 14.03 -22.32 15.46
CA ASP A 136 15.06 -23.36 15.53
C ASP A 136 15.97 -23.40 14.30
N THR A 137 15.72 -22.56 13.31
CA THR A 137 16.46 -22.48 12.04
C THR A 137 17.68 -21.55 12.07
N PHE A 138 17.95 -20.88 13.19
CA PHE A 138 19.09 -20.00 13.39
C PHE A 138 19.62 -20.04 14.84
N GLU A 139 20.83 -19.53 15.06
CA GLU A 139 21.48 -19.49 16.38
C GLU A 139 21.03 -18.27 17.19
N GLY A 140 20.85 -18.45 18.49
CA GLY A 140 20.49 -17.39 19.43
C GLY A 140 18.98 -17.27 19.68
N THR A 141 18.57 -16.13 20.20
CA THR A 141 17.15 -15.85 20.49
C THR A 141 16.56 -14.92 19.43
N GLU A 142 15.28 -15.12 19.11
CA GLU A 142 14.53 -14.25 18.20
C GLU A 142 14.59 -12.79 18.65
N GLU A 143 14.44 -12.53 19.95
CA GLU A 143 14.50 -11.18 20.50
C GLU A 143 15.85 -10.48 20.22
N ALA A 144 16.97 -11.17 20.41
CA ALA A 144 18.31 -10.61 20.15
C ALA A 144 18.53 -10.38 18.65
N LEU A 145 18.04 -11.29 17.81
CA LEU A 145 18.12 -11.18 16.35
C LEU A 145 17.32 -9.97 15.85
N LEU A 146 16.08 -9.83 16.26
CA LEU A 146 15.21 -8.73 15.83
C LEU A 146 15.68 -7.37 16.37
N ARG A 147 16.15 -7.33 17.60
CA ARG A 147 16.75 -6.10 18.19
C ARG A 147 17.98 -5.64 17.39
N GLY A 148 18.89 -6.54 17.06
CA GLY A 148 20.07 -6.19 16.28
C GLY A 148 19.72 -5.73 14.85
N TRP A 149 18.70 -6.30 14.22
CA TRP A 149 18.18 -5.84 12.94
C TRP A 149 17.58 -4.44 13.04
N MET A 150 16.73 -4.19 14.03
CA MET A 150 16.14 -2.88 14.29
C MET A 150 17.20 -1.80 14.51
N GLU A 151 18.19 -2.07 15.38
CA GLU A 151 19.30 -1.13 15.66
C GLU A 151 20.10 -0.82 14.39
N ARG A 152 20.36 -1.82 13.54
CA ARG A 152 21.06 -1.64 12.26
C ARG A 152 20.24 -0.81 11.26
N LEU A 153 18.92 -0.96 11.20
CA LEU A 153 18.05 -0.11 10.40
C LEU A 153 18.07 1.34 10.89
N GLN A 154 17.99 1.57 12.21
CA GLN A 154 17.99 2.90 12.79
C GLN A 154 19.30 3.66 12.57
N ALA A 155 20.42 2.95 12.35
CA ALA A 155 21.71 3.53 12.03
C ALA A 155 21.86 3.97 10.55
N LEU A 156 20.90 3.63 9.68
CA LEU A 156 20.96 4.01 8.27
C LEU A 156 20.80 5.53 8.07
N PRO A 157 21.56 6.13 7.14
CA PRO A 157 21.39 7.53 6.76
C PRO A 157 20.16 7.68 5.85
N MET A 158 18.98 7.74 6.46
CA MET A 158 17.70 7.85 5.77
C MET A 158 17.36 9.32 5.47
N GLU A 159 16.62 9.56 4.39
CA GLU A 159 15.99 10.85 4.13
C GLU A 159 14.68 10.99 4.91
N GLY A 160 13.89 9.91 4.98
CA GLY A 160 12.71 9.83 5.83
C GLY A 160 13.05 9.45 7.27
N SER A 161 12.01 9.31 8.11
CA SER A 161 12.13 8.89 9.51
C SER A 161 11.27 7.65 9.79
N PHE A 162 11.81 6.71 10.57
CA PHE A 162 11.03 5.55 10.98
C PHE A 162 9.90 5.95 11.92
N ALA A 163 8.66 5.74 11.47
CA ALA A 163 7.45 5.83 12.29
C ALA A 163 7.26 4.55 13.10
N GLY A 164 7.61 3.41 12.50
CA GLY A 164 7.59 2.11 13.16
C GLY A 164 8.46 1.08 12.46
N ILE A 165 8.97 0.15 13.27
CA ILE A 165 9.62 -1.09 12.83
C ILE A 165 8.90 -2.22 13.53
N LEU A 166 8.35 -3.14 12.76
CA LEU A 166 7.42 -4.17 13.18
C LEU A 166 7.97 -5.56 12.87
N HIS A 167 7.41 -6.54 13.54
CA HIS A 167 7.63 -7.95 13.25
C HIS A 167 6.29 -8.67 13.25
N THR A 168 5.89 -9.21 12.11
CA THR A 168 4.64 -9.95 11.93
C THR A 168 4.91 -11.44 11.74
N LYS A 169 4.19 -12.27 12.49
CA LYS A 169 4.20 -13.73 12.36
C LYS A 169 3.20 -14.17 11.30
N ASN A 170 3.61 -15.09 10.44
CA ASN A 170 2.79 -15.65 9.38
C ASN A 170 3.22 -17.10 9.07
N ASP A 171 2.47 -18.06 9.60
CA ASP A 171 2.69 -19.50 9.36
C ASP A 171 1.79 -20.07 8.27
N THR A 172 1.01 -19.23 7.57
CA THR A 172 0.15 -19.69 6.48
C THR A 172 0.95 -20.36 5.36
N LEU A 173 0.42 -21.43 4.78
CA LEU A 173 1.06 -22.11 3.64
C LEU A 173 0.98 -21.27 2.36
N ALA A 174 -0.02 -20.40 2.26
CA ALA A 174 -0.18 -19.50 1.13
C ALA A 174 0.93 -18.43 1.10
N ASP A 175 1.30 -18.01 -0.08
CA ASP A 175 2.28 -16.92 -0.30
C ASP A 175 1.63 -15.53 -0.16
N ALA A 176 0.69 -15.42 0.76
CA ALA A 176 0.03 -14.17 1.09
C ALA A 176 0.46 -13.75 2.50
N VAL A 177 0.74 -12.46 2.67
CA VAL A 177 0.97 -11.91 4.00
C VAL A 177 -0.35 -11.88 4.74
N LYS A 178 -0.39 -12.61 5.87
CA LYS A 178 -1.50 -12.62 6.81
C LYS A 178 -0.96 -12.27 8.18
N ASP A 179 -1.62 -11.37 8.84
CA ASP A 179 -1.28 -11.01 10.22
C ASP A 179 -1.80 -12.11 11.18
N GLU A 180 -0.87 -12.85 11.77
CA GLU A 180 -1.12 -13.84 12.83
C GLU A 180 -0.52 -13.38 14.16
N GLY A 181 -0.17 -12.10 14.25
CA GLY A 181 0.37 -11.42 15.42
C GLY A 181 1.52 -10.50 15.03
N THR A 182 1.36 -9.21 15.30
CA THR A 182 2.36 -8.17 15.03
C THR A 182 2.92 -7.60 16.32
N ASP A 183 4.23 -7.65 16.47
CA ASP A 183 4.98 -7.04 17.57
C ASP A 183 5.61 -5.73 17.11
N ILE A 184 5.48 -4.68 17.94
CA ILE A 184 6.12 -3.37 17.67
C ILE A 184 7.54 -3.40 18.25
N LEU A 185 8.56 -3.41 17.39
CA LEU A 185 9.95 -3.36 17.81
C LEU A 185 10.39 -1.92 18.11
N PHE A 186 9.86 -0.95 17.35
CA PHE A 186 10.13 0.48 17.51
C PHE A 186 8.94 1.31 17.06
N GLY A 187 8.68 2.42 17.76
CA GLY A 187 7.71 3.44 17.37
C GLY A 187 6.26 2.99 17.48
N ARG A 188 5.53 3.02 16.38
CA ARG A 188 4.09 2.70 16.33
C ARG A 188 3.77 1.83 15.12
N GLU A 189 2.61 1.19 15.13
CA GLU A 189 2.15 0.29 14.06
C GLU A 189 1.53 0.99 12.84
N HIS A 190 1.61 2.29 12.75
CA HIS A 190 1.04 3.07 11.65
C HIS A 190 1.94 4.26 11.30
N PHE A 191 1.71 4.82 10.12
CA PHE A 191 2.31 6.09 9.68
C PHE A 191 1.22 7.00 9.11
N TYR A 192 1.58 8.27 8.88
CA TYR A 192 0.67 9.25 8.31
C TYR A 192 1.12 9.66 6.91
N GLU A 193 0.16 9.72 6.00
CA GLU A 193 0.32 10.34 4.67
C GLU A 193 -0.66 11.49 4.53
N GLU A 194 -0.33 12.46 3.68
CA GLU A 194 -1.20 13.58 3.36
C GLU A 194 -1.61 13.55 1.89
N LEU A 195 -2.92 13.63 1.63
CA LEU A 195 -3.49 13.77 0.30
C LEU A 195 -4.46 14.94 0.27
N LEU A 196 -4.23 15.89 -0.66
CA LEU A 196 -5.09 17.07 -0.86
C LEU A 196 -5.41 17.82 0.43
N GLY A 197 -4.44 17.91 1.35
CA GLY A 197 -4.57 18.60 2.65
C GLY A 197 -5.24 17.78 3.75
N LEU A 198 -5.66 16.53 3.47
CA LEU A 198 -6.19 15.62 4.47
C LEU A 198 -5.13 14.65 4.94
N ARG A 199 -5.16 14.32 6.23
CA ARG A 199 -4.19 13.41 6.85
C ARG A 199 -4.80 12.05 7.11
N PHE A 200 -4.15 11.00 6.58
CA PHE A 200 -4.59 9.61 6.69
C PHE A 200 -3.63 8.80 7.54
N GLN A 201 -4.17 8.09 8.52
CA GLN A 201 -3.45 7.06 9.26
C GLN A 201 -3.50 5.77 8.46
N ILE A 202 -2.34 5.16 8.23
CA ILE A 202 -2.18 3.98 7.38
C ILE A 202 -1.47 2.89 8.16
N SER A 203 -2.10 1.72 8.28
CA SER A 203 -1.53 0.53 8.90
C SER A 203 -0.73 -0.30 7.88
N PRO A 204 0.09 -1.30 8.30
CA PRO A 204 0.91 -2.11 7.40
C PRO A 204 0.11 -2.74 6.26
N PHE A 205 -1.03 -3.35 6.58
CA PHE A 205 -1.80 -4.17 5.65
C PHE A 205 -3.00 -3.45 5.02
N SER A 206 -3.37 -2.26 5.51
CA SER A 206 -4.49 -1.50 4.92
C SER A 206 -4.22 -1.14 3.46
N PHE A 207 -5.29 -1.16 2.65
CA PHE A 207 -5.21 -0.66 1.29
C PHE A 207 -5.00 0.86 1.30
N PHE A 208 -4.06 1.31 0.50
CA PHE A 208 -3.84 2.73 0.19
C PHE A 208 -3.20 2.82 -1.19
N GLN A 209 -3.56 3.81 -1.99
CA GLN A 209 -3.00 3.97 -3.35
C GLN A 209 -1.48 4.05 -3.30
N THR A 210 -0.82 3.20 -4.08
CA THR A 210 0.64 3.04 -4.04
C THR A 210 1.43 4.17 -4.70
N ASN A 211 0.75 5.10 -5.35
CA ASN A 211 1.29 6.35 -5.89
C ASN A 211 0.48 7.51 -5.33
N SER A 212 0.90 8.09 -4.22
CA SER A 212 0.18 9.16 -3.51
C SER A 212 -0.07 10.39 -4.40
N LEU A 213 0.95 10.85 -5.15
CA LEU A 213 0.80 12.02 -6.01
C LEU A 213 -0.07 11.74 -7.24
N GLY A 214 0.04 10.53 -7.81
CA GLY A 214 -0.87 10.09 -8.87
C GLY A 214 -2.32 9.96 -8.37
N ALA A 215 -2.51 9.53 -7.14
CA ALA A 215 -3.82 9.47 -6.50
C ALA A 215 -4.42 10.88 -6.30
N GLU A 216 -3.61 11.87 -5.92
CA GLU A 216 -4.07 13.26 -5.85
C GLU A 216 -4.62 13.76 -7.19
N VAL A 217 -3.89 13.52 -8.29
CA VAL A 217 -4.35 13.88 -9.64
C VAL A 217 -5.69 13.21 -9.98
N LEU A 218 -5.81 11.91 -9.67
CA LEU A 218 -7.06 11.16 -9.89
C LEU A 218 -8.20 11.73 -9.05
N TYR A 219 -7.97 12.00 -7.78
CA TYR A 219 -9.00 12.47 -6.86
C TYR A 219 -9.40 13.93 -7.10
N GLU A 220 -8.46 14.79 -7.53
CA GLU A 220 -8.78 16.13 -8.00
C GLU A 220 -9.69 16.07 -9.22
N LYS A 221 -9.39 15.20 -10.19
CA LYS A 221 -10.22 15.03 -11.38
C LYS A 221 -11.60 14.45 -11.04
N THR A 222 -11.67 13.50 -10.10
CA THR A 222 -12.94 13.01 -9.58
C THR A 222 -13.77 14.13 -8.96
N ARG A 223 -13.13 14.98 -8.14
CA ARG A 223 -13.79 16.14 -7.50
C ARG A 223 -14.26 17.17 -8.52
N GLU A 224 -13.51 17.40 -9.62
CA GLU A 224 -13.98 18.24 -10.73
C GLU A 224 -15.26 17.70 -11.38
N TYR A 225 -15.33 16.39 -11.65
CA TYR A 225 -16.51 15.76 -12.24
C TYR A 225 -17.71 15.73 -11.29
N VAL A 226 -17.48 15.54 -10.00
CA VAL A 226 -18.52 15.69 -8.98
C VAL A 226 -19.03 17.12 -8.96
N GLY A 227 -18.17 18.10 -9.21
CA GLY A 227 -18.51 19.51 -9.37
C GLY A 227 -18.96 20.18 -8.08
N GLU A 228 -19.65 21.31 -8.20
CA GLU A 228 -20.25 22.01 -7.06
C GLU A 228 -21.52 21.28 -6.61
N THR A 229 -21.36 20.34 -5.70
CA THR A 229 -22.42 19.52 -5.14
C THR A 229 -22.80 19.95 -3.72
N LYS A 230 -22.62 21.25 -3.39
CA LYS A 230 -23.10 21.84 -2.14
C LYS A 230 -24.62 21.70 -2.09
N GLY A 231 -25.15 20.75 -1.38
CA GLY A 231 -26.57 20.41 -1.34
C GLY A 231 -26.90 19.09 -2.04
N LYS A 232 -25.89 18.26 -2.34
CA LYS A 232 -26.06 16.92 -2.89
C LYS A 232 -25.47 15.86 -1.98
N VAL A 233 -26.13 14.71 -1.98
CA VAL A 233 -25.68 13.49 -1.31
C VAL A 233 -24.87 12.64 -2.29
N VAL A 234 -23.63 12.30 -1.91
CA VAL A 234 -22.73 11.47 -2.69
C VAL A 234 -22.52 10.13 -1.99
N PHE A 235 -22.66 9.04 -2.71
CA PHE A 235 -22.30 7.72 -2.21
C PHE A 235 -20.95 7.29 -2.79
N ASP A 236 -20.03 6.87 -1.91
CA ASP A 236 -18.75 6.23 -2.23
C ASP A 236 -18.89 4.74 -1.91
N LEU A 237 -19.11 3.94 -2.96
CA LEU A 237 -19.37 2.52 -2.83
C LEU A 237 -18.06 1.73 -2.95
N TYR A 238 -17.88 0.74 -2.06
CA TYR A 238 -16.61 0.04 -1.85
C TYR A 238 -15.51 0.99 -1.34
N SER A 239 -15.87 1.81 -0.36
CA SER A 239 -15.10 2.99 0.05
C SER A 239 -13.74 2.67 0.71
N GLY A 240 -13.48 1.41 1.09
CA GLY A 240 -12.26 1.03 1.79
C GLY A 240 -12.08 1.85 3.08
N THR A 241 -10.91 2.47 3.23
CA THR A 241 -10.62 3.37 4.35
C THR A 241 -11.19 4.79 4.17
N GLY A 242 -12.15 4.96 3.26
CA GLY A 242 -12.90 6.20 3.06
C GLY A 242 -12.10 7.35 2.46
N THR A 243 -11.03 7.09 1.72
CA THR A 243 -10.16 8.13 1.17
C THR A 243 -10.91 9.02 0.18
N ILE A 244 -11.65 8.42 -0.77
CA ILE A 244 -12.42 9.17 -1.78
C ILE A 244 -13.56 9.94 -1.11
N ALA A 245 -14.34 9.30 -0.25
CA ALA A 245 -15.41 9.94 0.50
C ALA A 245 -14.93 11.21 1.22
N GLN A 246 -13.79 11.12 1.93
CA GLN A 246 -13.23 12.25 2.65
C GLN A 246 -12.76 13.38 1.73
N ILE A 247 -12.17 13.04 0.57
CA ILE A 247 -11.73 14.02 -0.44
C ILE A 247 -12.91 14.73 -1.08
N LEU A 248 -14.07 14.06 -1.21
CA LEU A 248 -15.30 14.64 -1.76
C LEU A 248 -16.09 15.46 -0.72
N ALA A 249 -15.91 15.21 0.56
CA ALA A 249 -16.64 15.88 1.63
C ALA A 249 -16.66 17.42 1.54
N PRO A 250 -15.55 18.12 1.21
CA PRO A 250 -15.55 19.58 1.07
C PRO A 250 -16.46 20.14 -0.02
N VAL A 251 -16.82 19.33 -1.02
CA VAL A 251 -17.65 19.75 -2.18
C VAL A 251 -19.07 19.16 -2.15
N ALA A 252 -19.42 18.34 -1.18
CA ALA A 252 -20.72 17.68 -1.03
C ALA A 252 -21.45 18.20 0.24
N GLU A 253 -22.78 18.07 0.28
CA GLU A 253 -23.54 18.24 1.51
C GLU A 253 -23.25 17.11 2.49
N LYS A 254 -23.32 15.87 1.98
CA LYS A 254 -23.06 14.65 2.73
C LYS A 254 -22.40 13.60 1.82
N VAL A 255 -21.48 12.83 2.37
CA VAL A 255 -20.90 11.68 1.70
C VAL A 255 -21.12 10.43 2.54
N VAL A 256 -21.68 9.39 1.94
CA VAL A 256 -21.91 8.10 2.58
C VAL A 256 -20.98 7.07 1.94
N GLY A 257 -20.02 6.54 2.72
CA GLY A 257 -19.14 5.46 2.32
C GLY A 257 -19.71 4.10 2.73
N VAL A 258 -19.74 3.13 1.83
CA VAL A 258 -20.16 1.75 2.13
C VAL A 258 -19.02 0.79 1.84
N GLU A 259 -18.65 -0.02 2.83
CA GLU A 259 -17.54 -0.97 2.77
C GLU A 259 -17.87 -2.24 3.56
N ILE A 260 -17.52 -3.41 3.01
CA ILE A 260 -17.82 -4.70 3.66
C ILE A 260 -16.84 -5.02 4.80
N VAL A 261 -15.61 -4.50 4.75
CA VAL A 261 -14.57 -4.76 5.75
C VAL A 261 -14.74 -3.83 6.94
N GLY A 262 -15.22 -4.34 8.07
CA GLY A 262 -15.50 -3.54 9.27
C GLY A 262 -14.29 -2.73 9.78
N GLU A 263 -13.08 -3.30 9.77
CA GLU A 263 -11.85 -2.61 10.17
C GLU A 263 -11.54 -1.40 9.26
N ALA A 264 -11.81 -1.51 7.97
CA ALA A 264 -11.63 -0.40 7.03
C ALA A 264 -12.63 0.73 7.32
N VAL A 265 -13.87 0.37 7.68
CA VAL A 265 -14.92 1.34 8.07
C VAL A 265 -14.52 2.09 9.34
N GLU A 266 -13.99 1.40 10.37
CA GLU A 266 -13.53 2.07 11.58
C GLU A 266 -12.34 3.01 11.28
N ALA A 267 -11.37 2.57 10.48
CA ALA A 267 -10.28 3.42 10.03
C ALA A 267 -10.78 4.66 9.25
N ALA A 268 -11.82 4.50 8.43
CA ALA A 268 -12.45 5.61 7.71
C ALA A 268 -13.09 6.64 8.67
N ARG A 269 -13.81 6.16 9.69
CA ARG A 269 -14.42 7.00 10.74
C ARG A 269 -13.37 7.78 11.53
N GLU A 270 -12.31 7.11 11.95
CA GLU A 270 -11.20 7.74 12.68
C GLU A 270 -10.49 8.79 11.84
N ASN A 271 -10.22 8.50 10.57
CA ASN A 271 -9.58 9.45 9.66
C ASN A 271 -10.49 10.67 9.39
N ALA A 272 -11.79 10.47 9.17
CA ALA A 272 -12.75 11.56 8.99
C ALA A 272 -12.84 12.45 10.25
N ALA A 273 -12.90 11.86 11.44
CA ALA A 273 -12.88 12.59 12.69
C ALA A 273 -11.59 13.41 12.87
N ARG A 274 -10.41 12.81 12.56
CA ARG A 274 -9.11 13.49 12.59
C ARG A 274 -9.04 14.67 11.64
N ASN A 275 -9.68 14.55 10.48
CA ASN A 275 -9.74 15.59 9.45
C ASN A 275 -10.89 16.61 9.70
N GLY A 276 -11.68 16.47 10.77
CA GLY A 276 -12.78 17.37 11.10
C GLY A 276 -13.95 17.32 10.11
N LEU A 277 -14.12 16.20 9.40
CA LEU A 277 -15.15 16.02 8.38
C LEU A 277 -16.44 15.47 9.01
N GLY A 278 -17.33 16.36 9.44
CA GLY A 278 -18.60 15.99 10.08
C GLY A 278 -19.71 15.56 9.11
N ASN A 279 -19.47 15.67 7.80
CA ASN A 279 -20.43 15.31 6.76
C ASN A 279 -20.09 13.99 6.04
N CYS A 280 -19.17 13.20 6.59
CA CYS A 280 -18.90 11.82 6.16
C CYS A 280 -19.57 10.83 7.09
N GLU A 281 -20.30 9.88 6.52
CA GLU A 281 -20.86 8.73 7.21
C GLU A 281 -20.31 7.46 6.59
N PHE A 282 -19.92 6.46 7.41
CA PHE A 282 -19.38 5.19 6.92
C PHE A 282 -20.16 4.01 7.49
N LEU A 283 -20.62 3.15 6.59
CA LEU A 283 -21.45 2.00 6.88
C LEU A 283 -20.73 0.69 6.52
N ALA A 284 -20.72 -0.24 7.49
CA ALA A 284 -20.16 -1.56 7.28
C ALA A 284 -21.23 -2.49 6.72
N GLY A 285 -20.98 -3.10 5.55
CA GLY A 285 -21.85 -4.10 4.97
C GLY A 285 -21.66 -4.31 3.48
N ASP A 286 -22.37 -5.30 2.98
CA ASP A 286 -22.44 -5.60 1.55
C ASP A 286 -23.17 -4.47 0.82
N VAL A 287 -22.50 -3.82 -0.12
CA VAL A 287 -23.03 -2.68 -0.89
C VAL A 287 -24.41 -2.98 -1.47
N LEU A 288 -24.60 -4.17 -2.06
CA LEU A 288 -25.87 -4.55 -2.71
C LEU A 288 -27.05 -4.67 -1.72
N LYS A 289 -26.76 -4.85 -0.44
CA LYS A 289 -27.78 -4.92 0.60
C LYS A 289 -28.00 -3.58 1.28
N VAL A 290 -26.89 -2.94 1.68
CA VAL A 290 -26.91 -1.68 2.45
C VAL A 290 -27.59 -0.57 1.64
N VAL A 291 -27.25 -0.43 0.34
CA VAL A 291 -27.79 0.64 -0.51
C VAL A 291 -29.30 0.56 -0.67
N ASP A 292 -29.87 -0.65 -0.73
CA ASP A 292 -31.31 -0.85 -0.85
C ASP A 292 -32.07 -0.49 0.44
N GLU A 293 -31.41 -0.63 1.60
CA GLU A 293 -31.99 -0.34 2.93
C GLU A 293 -31.89 1.14 3.33
N LEU A 294 -31.04 1.93 2.64
CA LEU A 294 -30.88 3.35 2.95
C LEU A 294 -32.12 4.16 2.54
N GLU A 295 -32.67 4.92 3.50
CA GLU A 295 -33.74 5.86 3.24
C GLU A 295 -33.29 7.02 2.35
N GLU A 296 -32.07 7.46 2.57
CA GLU A 296 -31.40 8.53 1.80
C GLU A 296 -31.00 8.01 0.41
N LYS A 297 -31.30 8.78 -0.61
CA LYS A 297 -30.94 8.45 -2.00
C LYS A 297 -29.79 9.34 -2.46
N PRO A 298 -28.80 8.80 -3.17
CA PRO A 298 -27.70 9.59 -3.69
C PRO A 298 -28.13 10.43 -4.89
N ASP A 299 -27.63 11.65 -4.98
CA ASP A 299 -27.62 12.44 -6.20
C ASP A 299 -26.52 11.99 -7.15
N LEU A 300 -25.44 11.42 -6.59
CA LEU A 300 -24.27 10.94 -7.33
C LEU A 300 -23.64 9.73 -6.63
N ILE A 301 -23.17 8.80 -7.42
CA ILE A 301 -22.43 7.61 -6.94
C ILE A 301 -21.03 7.63 -7.54
N VAL A 302 -20.04 7.38 -6.69
CA VAL A 302 -18.64 7.11 -7.06
C VAL A 302 -18.34 5.65 -6.77
N LEU A 303 -17.66 4.99 -7.72
CA LEU A 303 -17.29 3.56 -7.64
C LEU A 303 -15.79 3.37 -7.78
#